data_8647e7a270e3df85366762ba1c55542c
#
_entry.id   8647e7a270e3df85366762ba1c55542c
#
_cell.length_a   1.000
_cell.length_b   1.000
_cell.length_c   1.000
_cell.angle_alpha   90.00
_cell.angle_beta   90.00
_cell.angle_gamma   90.00
#
_symmetry.space_group_name_H-M   'P 1'
#
loop_
_entity.id
_entity.type
_entity.pdbx_description
1 polymer ?
#
loop_
_entity_poly.entity_id
_entity_poly.type
_entity_poly.pdbx_seq_one_letter_code
_entity_poly.pdbx_strand_id
1 'polypeptide(L)'
;MLPPIWPAREIAMSLYPVPKDIPTEIFARLPDKLRRPGQRLTWAGANVPGRDIDCFLEGPAFDRHGTLYVVNIPYGEILRISPQGDFEVVAQTDGWPNGLKIHRDGTLYVADYKRGILKIDPLSGAVDTLVDHRWSESFRGCNDLHFASNGDLYFTDQGQSGMHDPSGRVYRFTCAGKLELLVDNGPSPNGLVLSPDERVLYVAMTRANAIWRVPLLPDGGTTKVSIYIQLSGGHGGPDGLAMDADGGLLICHAGLGAVWHFDHLGQPLHRIRSCEGLMTTNVAFGGADNKTLFITESASGTILRAALPVAGQPLFARQ
;
A
#
# COMPACT_ATOMS: atom_id res chain seq x y z
N MET A 1 -35.31 -13.34 -43.81
CA MET A 1 -34.53 -12.83 -42.66
C MET A 1 -35.47 -11.94 -41.86
N LEU A 2 -35.88 -12.36 -40.67
CA LEU A 2 -36.64 -11.53 -39.74
C LEU A 2 -35.69 -10.54 -39.09
N PRO A 3 -36.04 -9.26 -38.88
CA PRO A 3 -35.22 -8.30 -38.18
C PRO A 3 -35.06 -8.69 -36.68
N PRO A 4 -33.96 -8.34 -36.01
CA PRO A 4 -33.76 -8.67 -34.62
C PRO A 4 -34.85 -7.99 -33.76
N ILE A 5 -35.51 -8.77 -32.91
CA ILE A 5 -36.71 -8.39 -32.12
C ILE A 5 -36.36 -7.45 -30.93
N TRP A 6 -35.10 -7.17 -30.68
CA TRP A 6 -34.67 -6.32 -29.58
C TRP A 6 -33.84 -5.13 -30.06
N PRO A 7 -34.28 -3.89 -29.80
CA PRO A 7 -33.37 -2.76 -29.93
C PRO A 7 -32.25 -2.96 -28.91
N ALA A 8 -31.00 -2.89 -29.35
CA ALA A 8 -29.85 -2.85 -28.47
C ALA A 8 -29.90 -1.57 -27.63
N ARG A 9 -30.72 -1.56 -26.58
CA ARG A 9 -30.48 -0.70 -25.43
C ARG A 9 -29.42 -1.40 -24.60
N GLU A 10 -28.22 -0.86 -24.60
CA GLU A 10 -27.30 -1.07 -23.50
C GLU A 10 -27.98 -0.59 -22.22
N ILE A 11 -28.69 -1.48 -21.57
CA ILE A 11 -29.09 -1.28 -20.18
C ILE A 11 -27.81 -1.60 -19.41
N ALA A 12 -27.01 -0.57 -19.15
CA ALA A 12 -25.98 -0.64 -18.13
C ALA A 12 -26.70 -0.84 -16.79
N MET A 13 -27.02 -2.09 -16.44
CA MET A 13 -27.49 -2.46 -15.12
C MET A 13 -26.27 -2.49 -14.19
N SER A 14 -25.83 -1.32 -13.79
CA SER A 14 -24.88 -1.16 -12.69
C SER A 14 -25.69 -1.01 -11.40
N LEU A 15 -25.39 -1.84 -10.39
CA LEU A 15 -25.97 -1.69 -9.05
C LEU A 15 -25.53 -0.38 -8.38
N TYR A 16 -24.45 0.22 -8.87
CA TYR A 16 -23.88 1.48 -8.40
C TYR A 16 -23.68 2.44 -9.58
N PRO A 17 -23.66 3.75 -9.35
CA PRO A 17 -23.23 4.70 -10.35
C PRO A 17 -21.85 4.29 -10.91
N VAL A 18 -21.64 4.44 -12.21
CA VAL A 18 -20.34 4.17 -12.81
C VAL A 18 -19.35 5.21 -12.26
N PRO A 19 -18.26 4.79 -11.62
CA PRO A 19 -17.27 5.72 -11.06
C PRO A 19 -16.62 6.54 -12.19
N LYS A 20 -16.33 7.81 -11.91
CA LYS A 20 -15.67 8.67 -12.88
C LYS A 20 -14.20 8.28 -13.04
N ASP A 21 -13.74 8.16 -14.27
CA ASP A 21 -12.32 7.94 -14.54
C ASP A 21 -11.52 9.22 -14.29
N ILE A 22 -10.40 9.07 -13.59
CA ILE A 22 -9.37 10.09 -13.43
C ILE A 22 -8.10 9.54 -14.09
N PRO A 23 -7.54 10.23 -15.11
CA PRO A 23 -6.29 9.82 -15.72
C PRO A 23 -5.12 10.11 -14.79
N THR A 24 -4.06 9.30 -14.92
CA THR A 24 -2.77 9.57 -14.31
C THR A 24 -1.81 10.18 -15.33
N GLU A 25 -0.76 10.80 -14.83
CA GLU A 25 0.43 11.17 -15.58
C GLU A 25 1.68 10.66 -14.87
N ILE A 26 2.78 10.55 -15.60
CA ILE A 26 4.05 10.13 -15.03
C ILE A 26 4.67 11.30 -14.28
N PHE A 27 4.97 11.06 -12.99
CA PHE A 27 5.75 12.00 -12.19
C PHE A 27 7.25 11.72 -12.32
N ALA A 28 7.67 10.45 -12.15
CA ALA A 28 9.07 10.07 -12.18
C ALA A 28 9.24 8.63 -12.68
N ARG A 29 10.39 8.33 -13.30
CA ARG A 29 10.79 6.98 -13.70
C ARG A 29 12.11 6.62 -13.05
N LEU A 30 12.21 5.40 -12.54
CA LEU A 30 13.46 4.85 -12.03
C LEU A 30 14.51 4.89 -13.14
N PRO A 31 15.66 5.57 -12.94
CA PRO A 31 16.67 5.69 -13.98
C PRO A 31 17.37 4.35 -14.25
N ASP A 32 17.85 4.15 -15.48
CA ASP A 32 18.50 2.91 -15.92
C ASP A 32 19.67 2.47 -15.04
N LYS A 33 20.42 3.43 -14.48
CA LYS A 33 21.54 3.15 -13.57
C LYS A 33 21.14 2.43 -12.27
N LEU A 34 19.85 2.48 -11.90
CA LEU A 34 19.27 1.77 -10.74
C LEU A 34 18.50 0.52 -11.14
N ARG A 35 18.39 0.22 -12.43
CA ARG A 35 17.75 -1.00 -12.95
C ARG A 35 18.78 -2.12 -13.10
N ARG A 36 18.35 -3.34 -12.87
CA ARG A 36 19.22 -4.53 -12.93
C ARG A 36 18.55 -5.65 -13.74
N PRO A 37 18.42 -5.48 -15.06
CA PRO A 37 17.77 -6.46 -15.92
C PRO A 37 18.52 -7.79 -15.94
N GLY A 38 17.79 -8.90 -16.13
CA GLY A 38 18.35 -10.24 -16.30
C GLY A 38 18.87 -10.90 -15.01
N GLN A 39 18.69 -10.31 -13.84
CA GLN A 39 19.03 -10.94 -12.57
C GLN A 39 17.91 -11.87 -12.11
N ARG A 40 18.25 -13.14 -11.84
CA ARG A 40 17.32 -14.05 -11.15
C ARG A 40 17.23 -13.67 -9.68
N LEU A 41 16.08 -13.15 -9.29
CA LEU A 41 15.81 -12.69 -7.94
C LEU A 41 14.94 -13.70 -7.20
N THR A 42 15.37 -14.12 -6.02
CA THR A 42 14.59 -15.02 -5.15
C THR A 42 13.22 -14.43 -4.83
N TRP A 43 13.17 -13.12 -4.58
CA TRP A 43 11.94 -12.40 -4.33
C TRP A 43 10.95 -12.52 -5.50
N ALA A 44 11.43 -12.32 -6.72
CA ALA A 44 10.60 -12.41 -7.93
C ALA A 44 10.05 -13.83 -8.14
N GLY A 45 10.85 -14.85 -7.88
CA GLY A 45 10.41 -16.25 -7.96
C GLY A 45 9.26 -16.58 -7.01
N ALA A 46 9.26 -15.96 -5.81
CA ALA A 46 8.22 -16.18 -4.81
C ALA A 46 6.96 -15.33 -5.03
N ASN A 47 7.09 -14.08 -5.54
CA ASN A 47 6.01 -13.11 -5.53
C ASN A 47 5.43 -12.79 -6.93
N VAL A 48 6.25 -12.89 -7.98
CA VAL A 48 5.86 -12.64 -9.39
C VAL A 48 6.43 -13.72 -10.33
N PRO A 49 6.12 -15.00 -10.09
CA PRO A 49 6.75 -16.10 -10.80
C PRO A 49 6.56 -15.98 -12.32
N GLY A 50 7.64 -16.29 -13.07
CA GLY A 50 7.64 -16.25 -14.53
C GLY A 50 7.77 -14.85 -15.13
N ARG A 51 7.95 -13.80 -14.32
CA ARG A 51 8.26 -12.45 -14.82
C ARG A 51 9.73 -12.15 -14.64
N ASP A 52 10.32 -11.57 -15.67
CA ASP A 52 11.63 -10.93 -15.60
C ASP A 52 11.40 -9.47 -15.15
N ILE A 53 11.92 -9.11 -13.99
CA ILE A 53 11.78 -7.77 -13.40
C ILE A 53 13.16 -7.21 -13.10
N ASP A 54 13.34 -5.93 -13.37
CA ASP A 54 14.56 -5.18 -13.10
C ASP A 54 14.41 -4.17 -11.95
N CYS A 55 13.21 -4.05 -11.41
CA CYS A 55 12.84 -3.24 -10.24
C CYS A 55 11.46 -3.66 -9.73
N PHE A 56 11.12 -3.22 -8.51
CA PHE A 56 9.75 -3.29 -7.98
C PHE A 56 9.59 -2.22 -6.90
N LEU A 57 9.02 -1.06 -7.28
CA LEU A 57 8.86 0.08 -6.38
C LEU A 57 7.64 -0.08 -5.49
N GLU A 58 7.80 0.25 -4.20
CA GLU A 58 6.74 0.15 -3.20
C GLU A 58 6.85 1.23 -2.11
N GLY A 59 5.90 1.25 -1.17
CA GLY A 59 5.93 2.01 0.06
C GLY A 59 6.09 3.52 -0.12
N PRO A 60 5.30 4.21 -0.97
CA PRO A 60 5.44 5.65 -1.14
C PRO A 60 5.05 6.39 0.14
N ALA A 61 5.89 7.32 0.57
CA ALA A 61 5.62 8.16 1.73
C ALA A 61 6.28 9.54 1.57
N PHE A 62 5.60 10.59 2.02
CA PHE A 62 6.12 11.95 2.01
C PHE A 62 6.57 12.37 3.40
N ASP A 63 7.74 13.00 3.48
CA ASP A 63 8.17 13.68 4.69
C ASP A 63 7.45 15.04 4.85
N ARG A 64 7.73 15.72 5.97
CA ARG A 64 7.18 17.05 6.26
C ARG A 64 7.62 18.14 5.26
N HIS A 65 8.71 17.91 4.53
CA HIS A 65 9.28 18.85 3.54
C HIS A 65 8.77 18.58 2.13
N GLY A 66 7.94 17.54 1.93
CA GLY A 66 7.40 17.15 0.64
C GLY A 66 8.34 16.29 -0.20
N THR A 67 9.38 15.73 0.40
CA THR A 67 10.25 14.74 -0.25
C THR A 67 9.57 13.39 -0.26
N LEU A 68 9.54 12.74 -1.41
CA LEU A 68 8.97 11.40 -1.57
C LEU A 68 10.04 10.34 -1.30
N TYR A 69 9.67 9.34 -0.52
CA TYR A 69 10.47 8.12 -0.32
C TYR A 69 9.70 6.92 -0.86
N VAL A 70 10.43 5.95 -1.41
CA VAL A 70 9.92 4.65 -1.84
C VAL A 70 10.97 3.58 -1.57
N VAL A 71 10.58 2.31 -1.65
CA VAL A 71 11.51 1.18 -1.61
C VAL A 71 11.61 0.53 -2.98
N ASN A 72 12.75 -0.14 -3.25
CA ASN A 72 12.92 -1.04 -4.39
C ASN A 72 13.16 -2.45 -3.81
N ILE A 73 12.08 -3.18 -3.66
CA ILE A 73 12.02 -4.41 -2.86
C ILE A 73 13.11 -5.41 -3.19
N PRO A 74 13.29 -5.84 -4.47
CA PRO A 74 14.20 -6.94 -4.79
C PRO A 74 15.66 -6.68 -4.43
N TYR A 75 16.01 -5.40 -4.31
CA TYR A 75 17.41 -4.98 -4.12
C TYR A 75 17.67 -4.41 -2.71
N GLY A 76 16.67 -4.40 -1.84
CA GLY A 76 16.81 -3.88 -0.48
C GLY A 76 17.02 -2.37 -0.41
N GLU A 77 16.69 -1.63 -1.47
CA GLU A 77 16.99 -0.20 -1.56
C GLU A 77 15.85 0.66 -1.02
N ILE A 78 16.21 1.68 -0.25
CA ILE A 78 15.35 2.80 0.13
C ILE A 78 15.76 4.00 -0.70
N LEU A 79 14.82 4.55 -1.44
CA LEU A 79 15.04 5.60 -2.43
C LEU A 79 14.36 6.90 -1.98
N ARG A 80 15.06 8.01 -2.16
CA ARG A 80 14.50 9.36 -2.07
C ARG A 80 14.28 9.91 -3.46
N ILE A 81 13.16 10.59 -3.68
CA ILE A 81 12.79 11.19 -4.96
C ILE A 81 12.59 12.70 -4.76
N SER A 82 13.36 13.49 -5.50
CA SER A 82 13.24 14.95 -5.46
C SER A 82 11.91 15.44 -6.05
N PRO A 83 11.49 16.69 -5.79
CA PRO A 83 10.34 17.30 -6.48
C PRO A 83 10.49 17.35 -8.01
N GLN A 84 11.70 17.22 -8.53
CA GLN A 84 11.99 17.16 -9.97
C GLN A 84 11.95 15.73 -10.53
N GLY A 85 11.79 14.71 -9.66
CA GLY A 85 11.73 13.31 -10.05
C GLY A 85 13.08 12.58 -10.06
N ASP A 86 14.12 13.16 -9.47
CA ASP A 86 15.45 12.53 -9.39
C ASP A 86 15.52 11.53 -8.25
N PHE A 87 16.04 10.33 -8.53
CA PHE A 87 16.19 9.24 -7.57
C PHE A 87 17.59 9.19 -6.95
N GLU A 88 17.62 8.97 -5.64
CA GLU A 88 18.82 8.75 -4.85
C GLU A 88 18.61 7.58 -3.88
N VAL A 89 19.61 6.69 -3.76
CA VAL A 89 19.61 5.61 -2.75
C VAL A 89 20.09 6.22 -1.43
N VAL A 90 19.23 6.19 -0.41
CA VAL A 90 19.54 6.74 0.92
C VAL A 90 19.94 5.67 1.93
N ALA A 91 19.45 4.45 1.73
CA ALA A 91 19.83 3.29 2.55
C ALA A 91 19.66 2.00 1.77
N GLN A 92 20.32 0.94 2.26
CA GLN A 92 20.19 -0.40 1.73
C GLN A 92 20.09 -1.41 2.87
N THR A 93 19.16 -2.36 2.77
CA THR A 93 19.00 -3.49 3.69
C THR A 93 19.46 -4.78 3.02
N ASP A 94 19.73 -5.80 3.81
CA ASP A 94 19.92 -7.18 3.34
C ASP A 94 18.59 -7.96 3.28
N GLY A 95 17.47 -7.25 3.45
CA GLY A 95 16.11 -7.76 3.43
C GLY A 95 15.39 -7.53 2.11
N TRP A 96 14.06 -7.45 2.25
CA TRP A 96 13.11 -7.10 1.19
C TRP A 96 12.15 -6.04 1.72
N PRO A 97 12.58 -4.75 1.77
CA PRO A 97 11.75 -3.64 2.25
C PRO A 97 10.53 -3.50 1.36
N ASN A 98 9.36 -3.31 1.96
CA ASN A 98 8.09 -3.22 1.26
C ASN A 98 7.35 -1.92 1.64
N GLY A 99 6.51 -1.92 2.67
CA GLY A 99 5.85 -0.70 3.12
C GLY A 99 6.82 0.27 3.81
N LEU A 100 6.60 1.58 3.64
CA LEU A 100 7.37 2.63 4.28
C LEU A 100 6.43 3.71 4.82
N LYS A 101 6.65 4.14 6.05
CA LYS A 101 6.02 5.33 6.62
C LYS A 101 7.06 6.15 7.37
N ILE A 102 6.80 7.44 7.51
CA ILE A 102 7.74 8.38 8.13
C ILE A 102 7.18 8.83 9.46
N HIS A 103 7.98 8.68 10.51
CA HIS A 103 7.65 9.14 11.84
C HIS A 103 7.82 10.68 11.94
N ARG A 104 7.17 11.31 12.90
CA ARG A 104 7.20 12.78 13.05
C ARG A 104 8.60 13.35 13.36
N ASP A 105 9.55 12.54 13.82
CA ASP A 105 10.95 12.92 14.00
C ASP A 105 11.81 12.82 12.74
N GLY A 106 11.22 12.32 11.63
CA GLY A 106 11.87 12.13 10.34
C GLY A 106 12.47 10.74 10.12
N THR A 107 12.44 9.85 11.12
CA THR A 107 12.89 8.45 10.97
C THR A 107 11.96 7.70 10.02
N LEU A 108 12.53 6.95 9.10
CA LEU A 108 11.78 6.06 8.22
C LEU A 108 11.51 4.73 8.93
N TYR A 109 10.27 4.29 8.94
CA TYR A 109 9.86 2.97 9.41
C TYR A 109 9.51 2.12 8.19
N VAL A 110 10.12 0.95 8.10
CA VAL A 110 9.99 0.07 6.93
C VAL A 110 9.56 -1.31 7.36
N ALA A 111 8.48 -1.81 6.76
CA ALA A 111 8.10 -3.21 6.86
C ALA A 111 8.98 -4.01 5.90
N ASP A 112 9.90 -4.78 6.44
CA ASP A 112 10.80 -5.62 5.65
C ASP A 112 10.38 -7.08 5.76
N TYR A 113 10.21 -7.71 4.62
CA TYR A 113 9.68 -9.08 4.53
C TYR A 113 10.55 -10.13 5.23
N LYS A 114 11.87 -9.89 5.34
CA LYS A 114 12.82 -10.81 6.01
C LYS A 114 13.21 -10.36 7.42
N ARG A 115 13.18 -9.03 7.65
CA ARG A 115 13.82 -8.41 8.82
C ARG A 115 12.82 -7.85 9.82
N GLY A 116 11.50 -7.94 9.53
CA GLY A 116 10.46 -7.37 10.39
C GLY A 116 10.29 -5.85 10.18
N ILE A 117 10.15 -5.10 11.25
CA ILE A 117 10.00 -3.64 11.18
C ILE A 117 11.35 -2.98 11.47
N LEU A 118 11.82 -2.20 10.50
CA LEU A 118 13.09 -1.48 10.56
C LEU A 118 12.87 0.00 10.85
N LYS A 119 13.86 0.62 11.47
CA LYS A 119 14.02 2.07 11.62
C LYS A 119 15.23 2.48 10.84
N ILE A 120 15.09 3.49 9.99
CA ILE A 120 16.17 3.97 9.12
C ILE A 120 16.32 5.47 9.29
N ASP A 121 17.53 5.91 9.58
CA ASP A 121 17.87 7.32 9.53
C ASP A 121 18.17 7.73 8.08
N PRO A 122 17.35 8.58 7.45
CA PRO A 122 17.51 8.94 6.05
C PRO A 122 18.75 9.83 5.79
N LEU A 123 19.39 10.35 6.82
CA LEU A 123 20.59 11.20 6.68
C LEU A 123 21.87 10.38 6.68
N SER A 124 21.99 9.43 7.59
CA SER A 124 23.16 8.56 7.72
C SER A 124 23.05 7.24 6.97
N GLY A 125 21.82 6.83 6.60
CA GLY A 125 21.53 5.51 6.03
C GLY A 125 21.60 4.36 7.06
N ALA A 126 21.73 4.67 8.37
CA ALA A 126 21.77 3.67 9.43
C ALA A 126 20.44 2.91 9.52
N VAL A 127 20.54 1.58 9.67
CA VAL A 127 19.39 0.67 9.71
C VAL A 127 19.41 -0.10 11.03
N ASP A 128 18.35 0.08 11.82
CA ASP A 128 18.11 -0.64 13.08
C ASP A 128 16.83 -1.48 12.99
N THR A 129 16.78 -2.62 13.67
CA THR A 129 15.57 -3.42 13.80
C THR A 129 14.75 -2.94 14.99
N LEU A 130 13.48 -2.57 14.77
CA LEU A 130 12.53 -2.24 15.84
C LEU A 130 11.97 -3.50 16.46
N VAL A 131 11.44 -4.39 15.64
CA VAL A 131 10.86 -5.68 16.04
C VAL A 131 10.84 -6.63 14.86
N ASP A 132 11.28 -7.89 15.08
CA ASP A 132 11.41 -8.93 14.07
C ASP A 132 10.75 -10.26 14.44
N HIS A 133 10.22 -10.35 15.68
CA HIS A 133 9.59 -11.57 16.18
C HIS A 133 8.51 -11.27 17.22
N ARG A 134 7.63 -12.24 17.42
CA ARG A 134 6.70 -12.32 18.53
C ARG A 134 7.06 -13.51 19.39
N TRP A 135 7.45 -13.28 20.65
CA TRP A 135 7.98 -14.31 21.52
C TRP A 135 9.24 -14.98 20.93
N SER A 136 9.14 -16.25 20.53
CA SER A 136 10.20 -17.02 19.87
C SER A 136 9.93 -17.24 18.37
N GLU A 137 8.86 -16.69 17.81
CA GLU A 137 8.46 -16.89 16.41
C GLU A 137 8.74 -15.63 15.61
N SER A 138 9.58 -15.74 14.58
CA SER A 138 9.81 -14.66 13.61
C SER A 138 8.54 -14.33 12.84
N PHE A 139 8.43 -13.10 12.34
CA PHE A 139 7.39 -12.75 11.38
C PHE A 139 7.53 -13.57 10.11
N ARG A 140 6.42 -13.78 9.41
CA ARG A 140 6.34 -14.57 8.18
C ARG A 140 6.74 -13.78 6.95
N GLY A 141 6.63 -12.46 7.02
CA GLY A 141 6.95 -11.52 5.96
C GLY A 141 6.14 -10.25 6.10
N CYS A 142 6.70 -9.25 6.81
CA CYS A 142 6.05 -7.96 6.99
C CYS A 142 5.88 -7.25 5.64
N ASN A 143 4.69 -6.65 5.41
CA ASN A 143 4.35 -6.05 4.12
C ASN A 143 4.14 -4.54 4.21
N ASP A 144 3.14 -4.05 4.92
CA ASP A 144 2.86 -2.60 5.01
C ASP A 144 2.64 -2.18 6.47
N LEU A 145 2.65 -0.86 6.71
CA LEU A 145 2.54 -0.29 8.06
C LEU A 145 1.82 1.06 8.04
N HIS A 146 1.23 1.45 9.20
CA HIS A 146 0.52 2.71 9.36
C HIS A 146 0.63 3.20 10.81
N PHE A 147 0.88 4.50 11.00
CA PHE A 147 0.90 5.12 12.33
C PHE A 147 -0.47 5.64 12.74
N ALA A 148 -0.85 5.38 13.97
CA ALA A 148 -1.91 6.12 14.66
C ALA A 148 -1.40 7.46 15.20
N SER A 149 -2.30 8.39 15.50
CA SER A 149 -1.98 9.73 16.01
C SER A 149 -1.22 9.71 17.35
N ASN A 150 -1.44 8.66 18.16
CA ASN A 150 -0.75 8.46 19.44
C ASN A 150 0.66 7.84 19.28
N GLY A 151 1.09 7.51 18.06
CA GLY A 151 2.38 6.89 17.75
C GLY A 151 2.38 5.36 17.77
N ASP A 152 1.25 4.70 17.98
CA ASP A 152 1.14 3.26 17.77
C ASP A 152 1.33 2.91 16.31
N LEU A 153 2.03 1.82 16.05
CA LEU A 153 2.31 1.34 14.71
C LEU A 153 1.48 0.08 14.43
N TYR A 154 0.64 0.15 13.41
CA TYR A 154 -0.05 -1.02 12.87
C TYR A 154 0.73 -1.55 11.68
N PHE A 155 0.84 -2.87 11.54
CA PHE A 155 1.52 -3.47 10.39
C PHE A 155 0.94 -4.85 10.05
N THR A 156 1.13 -5.25 8.79
CA THR A 156 0.73 -6.54 8.27
C THR A 156 1.93 -7.47 8.17
N ASP A 157 1.74 -8.73 8.55
CA ASP A 157 2.67 -9.83 8.41
C ASP A 157 2.05 -10.83 7.43
N GLN A 158 2.27 -10.55 6.14
CA GLN A 158 1.59 -11.21 5.02
C GLN A 158 2.04 -12.65 4.82
N GLY A 159 3.36 -12.88 4.86
CA GLY A 159 3.96 -14.15 4.47
C GLY A 159 3.56 -14.59 3.07
N GLN A 160 3.56 -15.90 2.84
CA GLN A 160 3.05 -16.52 1.61
C GLN A 160 1.59 -16.98 1.77
N SER A 161 0.83 -16.30 2.63
CA SER A 161 -0.56 -16.64 2.92
C SER A 161 -1.50 -16.35 1.74
N GLY A 162 -2.65 -16.98 1.76
CA GLY A 162 -3.68 -16.84 0.73
C GLY A 162 -4.96 -17.57 1.11
N MET A 163 -5.89 -17.74 0.19
CA MET A 163 -7.16 -18.44 0.47
C MET A 163 -6.97 -19.92 0.82
N HIS A 164 -5.87 -20.54 0.39
CA HIS A 164 -5.51 -21.93 0.70
C HIS A 164 -4.87 -22.07 2.09
N ASP A 165 -4.23 -21.01 2.57
CA ASP A 165 -3.59 -20.90 3.89
C ASP A 165 -3.76 -19.45 4.39
N PRO A 166 -4.89 -19.11 5.01
CA PRO A 166 -5.16 -17.74 5.44
C PRO A 166 -4.44 -17.43 6.77
N SER A 167 -3.15 -17.64 6.84
CA SER A 167 -2.34 -17.53 8.06
C SER A 167 -1.61 -16.18 8.17
N GLY A 168 -1.94 -15.20 7.33
CA GLY A 168 -1.43 -13.83 7.43
C GLY A 168 -1.96 -13.13 8.67
N ARG A 169 -1.18 -12.20 9.21
CA ARG A 169 -1.43 -11.56 10.51
C ARG A 169 -1.47 -10.03 10.40
N VAL A 170 -2.16 -9.42 11.34
CA VAL A 170 -2.15 -7.96 11.55
C VAL A 170 -1.77 -7.69 12.98
N TYR A 171 -0.81 -6.82 13.18
CA TYR A 171 -0.28 -6.45 14.49
C TYR A 171 -0.46 -4.96 14.79
N ARG A 172 -0.48 -4.63 16.08
CA ARG A 172 -0.26 -3.30 16.65
C ARG A 172 0.97 -3.36 17.54
N PHE A 173 1.93 -2.48 17.29
CA PHE A 173 3.06 -2.22 18.17
C PHE A 173 2.82 -0.88 18.84
N THR A 174 2.57 -0.90 20.15
CA THR A 174 2.25 0.32 20.88
C THR A 174 3.47 1.19 21.09
N CYS A 175 3.27 2.50 21.27
CA CYS A 175 4.36 3.43 21.63
C CYS A 175 5.05 3.07 22.94
N ALA A 176 4.41 2.25 23.80
CA ALA A 176 4.99 1.67 25.01
C ALA A 176 5.81 0.39 24.76
N GLY A 177 5.98 -0.04 23.48
CA GLY A 177 6.79 -1.21 23.12
C GLY A 177 6.07 -2.57 23.25
N LYS A 178 4.73 -2.59 23.40
CA LYS A 178 3.96 -3.84 23.46
C LYS A 178 3.52 -4.26 22.06
N LEU A 179 3.77 -5.51 21.68
CA LEU A 179 3.28 -6.11 20.43
C LEU A 179 1.97 -6.87 20.69
N GLU A 180 0.93 -6.51 19.96
CA GLU A 180 -0.43 -7.07 20.06
C GLU A 180 -0.84 -7.68 18.71
N LEU A 181 -1.40 -8.89 18.74
CA LEU A 181 -1.96 -9.55 17.58
C LEU A 181 -3.43 -9.20 17.45
N LEU A 182 -3.83 -8.62 16.33
CA LEU A 182 -5.22 -8.21 16.07
C LEU A 182 -5.97 -9.23 15.20
N VAL A 183 -5.31 -9.76 14.16
CA VAL A 183 -5.85 -10.73 13.21
C VAL A 183 -4.78 -11.78 12.94
N ASP A 184 -5.16 -13.07 12.88
CA ASP A 184 -4.24 -14.20 12.64
C ASP A 184 -4.71 -15.15 11.52
N ASN A 185 -5.75 -14.77 10.80
CA ASN A 185 -6.37 -15.58 9.76
C ASN A 185 -6.60 -14.81 8.44
N GLY A 186 -5.72 -13.84 8.16
CA GLY A 186 -5.81 -12.99 6.97
C GLY A 186 -5.31 -13.67 5.69
N PRO A 187 -6.11 -13.74 4.61
CA PRO A 187 -5.65 -14.24 3.32
C PRO A 187 -4.81 -13.18 2.59
N SER A 188 -3.53 -13.11 2.90
CA SER A 188 -2.57 -12.15 2.34
C SER A 188 -2.87 -10.69 2.74
N PRO A 189 -2.80 -10.34 4.06
CA PRO A 189 -2.97 -8.96 4.50
C PRO A 189 -1.81 -8.10 3.96
N ASN A 190 -2.16 -6.95 3.39
CA ASN A 190 -1.27 -6.06 2.66
C ASN A 190 -1.40 -4.63 3.19
N GLY A 191 -1.78 -3.65 2.37
CA GLY A 191 -1.99 -2.28 2.78
C GLY A 191 -3.00 -2.12 3.91
N LEU A 192 -2.77 -1.15 4.78
CA LEU A 192 -3.66 -0.85 5.88
C LEU A 192 -3.72 0.65 6.17
N VAL A 193 -4.88 1.11 6.66
CA VAL A 193 -5.10 2.52 7.02
C VAL A 193 -6.17 2.62 8.11
N LEU A 194 -5.99 3.57 9.03
CA LEU A 194 -6.99 3.88 10.06
C LEU A 194 -8.08 4.81 9.53
N SER A 195 -9.30 4.64 10.03
CA SER A 195 -10.36 5.64 9.88
C SER A 195 -9.97 6.98 10.54
N PRO A 196 -10.59 8.12 10.15
CA PRO A 196 -10.23 9.42 10.73
C PRO A 196 -10.40 9.52 12.24
N ASP A 197 -11.31 8.75 12.83
CA ASP A 197 -11.54 8.64 14.27
C ASP A 197 -10.69 7.53 14.93
N GLU A 198 -9.85 6.84 14.17
CA GLU A 198 -8.97 5.76 14.60
C GLU A 198 -9.67 4.58 15.30
N ARG A 199 -10.99 4.41 15.08
CA ARG A 199 -11.78 3.31 15.66
C ARG A 199 -11.88 2.09 14.76
N VAL A 200 -11.43 2.22 13.51
CA VAL A 200 -11.46 1.15 12.53
C VAL A 200 -10.13 1.11 11.80
N LEU A 201 -9.56 -0.09 11.70
CA LEU A 201 -8.47 -0.37 10.79
C LEU A 201 -9.04 -1.03 9.55
N TYR A 202 -8.79 -0.46 8.37
CA TYR A 202 -9.07 -1.07 7.08
C TYR A 202 -7.82 -1.82 6.61
N VAL A 203 -7.99 -3.06 6.17
CA VAL A 203 -6.87 -3.90 5.74
C VAL A 203 -7.20 -4.53 4.39
N ALA A 204 -6.31 -4.36 3.42
CA ALA A 204 -6.38 -5.04 2.14
C ALA A 204 -6.05 -6.53 2.32
N MET A 205 -6.98 -7.40 1.99
CA MET A 205 -6.78 -8.85 1.92
C MET A 205 -6.62 -9.23 0.46
N THR A 206 -5.38 -9.15 -0.04
CA THR A 206 -5.07 -9.25 -1.47
C THR A 206 -5.67 -10.50 -2.09
N ARG A 207 -5.50 -11.66 -1.46
CA ARG A 207 -5.94 -12.95 -2.03
C ARG A 207 -7.43 -13.24 -1.83
N ALA A 208 -8.12 -12.47 -0.99
CA ALA A 208 -9.59 -12.47 -0.91
C ALA A 208 -10.22 -11.45 -1.86
N ASN A 209 -9.41 -10.62 -2.52
CA ASN A 209 -9.85 -9.48 -3.34
C ASN A 209 -10.84 -8.57 -2.59
N ALA A 210 -10.56 -8.31 -1.30
CA ALA A 210 -11.46 -7.63 -0.39
C ALA A 210 -10.72 -6.68 0.57
N ILE A 211 -11.45 -5.69 1.07
CA ILE A 211 -11.03 -4.87 2.20
C ILE A 211 -11.76 -5.36 3.44
N TRP A 212 -11.00 -5.69 4.48
CA TRP A 212 -11.57 -6.00 5.78
C TRP A 212 -11.68 -4.74 6.63
N ARG A 213 -12.79 -4.66 7.37
CA ARG A 213 -13.05 -3.68 8.40
C ARG A 213 -12.79 -4.33 9.75
N VAL A 214 -11.79 -3.84 10.46
CA VAL A 214 -11.33 -4.34 11.77
C VAL A 214 -11.65 -3.28 12.82
N PRO A 215 -12.77 -3.39 13.56
CA PRO A 215 -13.08 -2.46 14.63
C PRO A 215 -12.07 -2.57 15.76
N LEU A 216 -11.58 -1.44 16.25
CA LEU A 216 -10.62 -1.36 17.35
C LEU A 216 -11.34 -1.03 18.65
N LEU A 217 -11.06 -1.81 19.69
CA LEU A 217 -11.62 -1.60 21.03
C LEU A 217 -10.68 -0.72 21.88
N PRO A 218 -11.21 0.00 22.87
CA PRO A 218 -10.39 0.86 23.75
C PRO A 218 -9.30 0.10 24.53
N ASP A 219 -9.48 -1.21 24.75
CA ASP A 219 -8.51 -2.09 25.41
C ASP A 219 -7.40 -2.60 24.47
N GLY A 220 -7.43 -2.17 23.19
CA GLY A 220 -6.47 -2.58 22.18
C GLY A 220 -6.84 -3.84 21.43
N GLY A 221 -7.95 -4.50 21.77
CA GLY A 221 -8.48 -5.67 21.07
C GLY A 221 -9.28 -5.30 19.82
N THR A 222 -9.80 -6.34 19.16
CA THR A 222 -10.70 -6.19 18.02
C THR A 222 -11.92 -7.09 18.15
N THR A 223 -13.00 -6.76 17.44
CA THR A 223 -14.26 -7.52 17.44
C THR A 223 -14.97 -7.40 16.11
N LYS A 224 -15.81 -8.41 15.78
CA LYS A 224 -16.73 -8.38 14.62
C LYS A 224 -16.06 -7.89 13.33
N VAL A 225 -14.85 -8.42 13.05
CA VAL A 225 -14.16 -8.19 11.77
C VAL A 225 -15.07 -8.62 10.62
N SER A 226 -15.18 -7.80 9.60
CA SER A 226 -16.06 -8.04 8.46
C SER A 226 -15.45 -7.59 7.14
N ILE A 227 -15.96 -8.10 6.03
CA ILE A 227 -15.68 -7.53 4.72
C ILE A 227 -16.40 -6.18 4.62
N TYR A 228 -15.63 -5.15 4.25
CA TYR A 228 -16.17 -3.81 4.00
C TYR A 228 -16.45 -3.60 2.51
N ILE A 229 -15.44 -3.88 1.67
CA ILE A 229 -15.56 -3.78 0.22
C ILE A 229 -15.08 -5.09 -0.39
N GLN A 230 -15.91 -5.69 -1.25
CA GLN A 230 -15.52 -6.80 -2.10
C GLN A 230 -15.20 -6.24 -3.49
N LEU A 231 -13.94 -6.37 -3.93
CA LEU A 231 -13.53 -6.00 -5.28
C LEU A 231 -13.80 -7.15 -6.27
N SER A 232 -13.71 -6.82 -7.54
CA SER A 232 -13.92 -7.79 -8.63
C SER A 232 -12.85 -7.63 -9.72
N GLY A 233 -12.41 -8.75 -10.28
CA GLY A 233 -11.41 -8.78 -11.35
C GLY A 233 -9.99 -8.53 -10.88
N GLY A 234 -9.09 -8.20 -11.83
CA GLY A 234 -7.66 -8.07 -11.60
C GLY A 234 -6.94 -9.41 -11.43
N HIS A 235 -5.62 -9.41 -11.62
CA HIS A 235 -4.79 -10.60 -11.46
C HIS A 235 -4.11 -10.65 -10.07
N GLY A 236 -4.08 -9.53 -9.35
CA GLY A 236 -3.49 -9.42 -8.03
C GLY A 236 -4.56 -9.32 -6.94
N GLY A 237 -5.10 -8.15 -6.77
CA GLY A 237 -6.09 -7.80 -5.75
C GLY A 237 -5.77 -6.45 -5.10
N PRO A 238 -6.52 -6.04 -4.04
CA PRO A 238 -6.21 -4.84 -3.29
C PRO A 238 -4.82 -4.94 -2.67
N ASP A 239 -4.11 -3.82 -2.71
CA ASP A 239 -2.73 -3.69 -2.28
C ASP A 239 -2.60 -2.51 -1.31
N GLY A 240 -1.78 -1.51 -1.55
CA GLY A 240 -1.66 -0.33 -0.72
C GLY A 240 -2.95 0.48 -0.59
N LEU A 241 -3.14 1.10 0.57
CA LEU A 241 -4.32 1.89 0.92
C LEU A 241 -3.94 3.31 1.34
N ALA A 242 -4.85 4.26 1.06
CA ALA A 242 -4.83 5.59 1.65
C ALA A 242 -6.25 6.04 2.02
N MET A 243 -6.35 7.02 2.92
CA MET A 243 -7.61 7.62 3.36
C MET A 243 -7.62 9.10 2.97
N ASP A 244 -8.74 9.59 2.46
CA ASP A 244 -8.93 11.01 2.28
C ASP A 244 -9.49 11.69 3.54
N ALA A 245 -9.56 13.02 3.52
CA ALA A 245 -10.01 13.82 4.65
C ALA A 245 -11.51 13.65 4.98
N ASP A 246 -12.30 13.16 4.04
CA ASP A 246 -13.74 12.91 4.20
C ASP A 246 -14.02 11.46 4.63
N GLY A 247 -12.98 10.65 4.87
CA GLY A 247 -13.06 9.24 5.24
C GLY A 247 -13.29 8.32 4.03
N GLY A 248 -13.07 8.81 2.82
CA GLY A 248 -13.06 8.02 1.60
C GLY A 248 -11.81 7.17 1.48
N LEU A 249 -11.95 5.94 1.00
CA LEU A 249 -10.88 4.95 0.92
C LEU A 249 -10.33 4.84 -0.50
N LEU A 250 -9.01 5.02 -0.65
CA LEU A 250 -8.29 4.76 -1.89
C LEU A 250 -7.64 3.39 -1.81
N ILE A 251 -7.84 2.57 -2.85
CA ILE A 251 -7.41 1.17 -2.89
C ILE A 251 -6.65 0.93 -4.19
N CYS A 252 -5.36 0.69 -4.10
CA CYS A 252 -4.61 0.16 -5.22
C CYS A 252 -5.12 -1.25 -5.58
N HIS A 253 -5.33 -1.50 -6.87
CA HIS A 253 -5.74 -2.80 -7.36
C HIS A 253 -4.65 -3.35 -8.29
N ALA A 254 -3.68 -4.02 -7.68
CA ALA A 254 -2.55 -4.61 -8.40
C ALA A 254 -3.03 -5.64 -9.44
N GLY A 255 -2.46 -5.56 -10.64
CA GLY A 255 -2.86 -6.41 -11.76
C GLY A 255 -4.12 -5.97 -12.50
N LEU A 256 -4.70 -4.81 -12.13
CA LEU A 256 -5.80 -4.15 -12.84
C LEU A 256 -5.40 -2.80 -13.44
N GLY A 257 -4.31 -2.19 -12.97
CA GLY A 257 -3.84 -0.86 -13.41
C GLY A 257 -4.78 0.25 -12.97
N ALA A 258 -5.31 0.16 -11.77
CA ALA A 258 -6.24 1.15 -11.25
C ALA A 258 -6.08 1.36 -9.75
N VAL A 259 -6.42 2.56 -9.30
CA VAL A 259 -6.72 2.87 -7.90
C VAL A 259 -8.19 3.21 -7.82
N TRP A 260 -8.90 2.52 -6.96
CA TRP A 260 -10.31 2.80 -6.66
C TRP A 260 -10.42 3.85 -5.57
N HIS A 261 -11.35 4.76 -5.69
CA HIS A 261 -11.73 5.70 -4.65
C HIS A 261 -13.19 5.47 -4.28
N PHE A 262 -13.41 5.08 -3.04
CA PHE A 262 -14.73 4.85 -2.44
C PHE A 262 -15.04 5.94 -1.42
N ASP A 263 -16.30 6.27 -1.24
CA ASP A 263 -16.73 7.13 -0.13
C ASP A 263 -16.70 6.37 1.22
N HIS A 264 -17.01 7.08 2.30
CA HIS A 264 -17.04 6.52 3.67
C HIS A 264 -18.12 5.43 3.90
N LEU A 265 -19.03 5.23 2.95
CA LEU A 265 -20.03 4.15 2.95
C LEU A 265 -19.63 2.98 2.05
N GLY A 266 -18.50 3.07 1.34
CA GLY A 266 -18.01 2.04 0.43
C GLY A 266 -18.68 2.09 -0.96
N GLN A 267 -19.19 3.25 -1.37
CA GLN A 267 -19.69 3.45 -2.72
C GLN A 267 -18.57 4.00 -3.63
N PRO A 268 -18.39 3.45 -4.86
CA PRO A 268 -17.30 3.88 -5.74
C PRO A 268 -17.57 5.29 -6.30
N LEU A 269 -16.62 6.20 -6.08
CA LEU A 269 -16.63 7.58 -6.58
C LEU A 269 -15.82 7.73 -7.86
N HIS A 270 -14.56 7.28 -7.81
CA HIS A 270 -13.60 7.43 -8.90
C HIS A 270 -12.83 6.14 -9.16
N ARG A 271 -12.37 6.00 -10.41
CA ARG A 271 -11.37 5.03 -10.81
C ARG A 271 -10.19 5.79 -11.41
N ILE A 272 -9.06 5.82 -10.70
CA ILE A 272 -7.83 6.45 -11.14
C ILE A 272 -7.08 5.42 -11.98
N ARG A 273 -6.92 5.69 -13.29
CA ARG A 273 -6.37 4.72 -14.25
C ARG A 273 -4.90 4.97 -14.52
N SER A 274 -4.11 3.91 -14.39
CA SER A 274 -2.71 3.94 -14.78
C SER A 274 -2.55 4.24 -16.28
N CYS A 275 -1.67 5.17 -16.61
CA CYS A 275 -1.24 5.45 -17.98
C CYS A 275 -0.05 4.57 -18.43
N GLU A 276 0.43 3.68 -17.55
CA GLU A 276 1.55 2.78 -17.81
C GLU A 276 1.10 1.32 -17.72
N GLY A 277 1.62 0.58 -16.75
CA GLY A 277 1.34 -0.84 -16.55
C GLY A 277 0.14 -1.13 -15.65
N LEU A 278 -0.01 -2.40 -15.30
CA LEU A 278 -1.12 -2.89 -14.49
C LEU A 278 -0.77 -3.05 -13.00
N MET A 279 0.50 -2.86 -12.61
CA MET A 279 0.96 -3.12 -11.24
C MET A 279 0.94 -1.83 -10.40
N THR A 280 -0.25 -1.24 -10.26
CA THR A 280 -0.50 -0.16 -9.30
C THR A 280 -0.58 -0.77 -7.91
N THR A 281 0.48 -0.62 -7.11
CA THR A 281 0.63 -1.36 -5.85
C THR A 281 0.41 -0.52 -4.61
N ASN A 282 0.87 0.74 -4.56
CA ASN A 282 0.71 1.54 -3.36
C ASN A 282 0.52 3.03 -3.69
N VAL A 283 0.02 3.79 -2.72
CA VAL A 283 -0.32 5.22 -2.89
C VAL A 283 0.05 6.06 -1.69
N ALA A 284 0.37 7.32 -1.97
CA ALA A 284 0.49 8.37 -0.95
C ALA A 284 -0.07 9.69 -1.46
N PHE A 285 -0.75 10.41 -0.59
CA PHE A 285 -1.10 11.80 -0.85
C PHE A 285 0.11 12.72 -0.66
N GLY A 286 0.23 13.71 -1.54
CA GLY A 286 1.28 14.71 -1.51
C GLY A 286 0.87 16.00 -2.20
N GLY A 287 1.87 16.81 -2.56
CA GLY A 287 1.64 18.16 -3.07
C GLY A 287 1.39 19.16 -1.95
N ALA A 288 1.35 20.46 -2.31
CA ALA A 288 1.23 21.56 -1.36
C ALA A 288 -0.14 21.58 -0.63
N ASP A 289 -1.20 21.16 -1.33
CA ASP A 289 -2.58 21.09 -0.83
C ASP A 289 -3.00 19.70 -0.39
N ASN A 290 -2.06 18.72 -0.44
CA ASN A 290 -2.30 17.31 -0.13
C ASN A 290 -3.42 16.66 -1.00
N LYS A 291 -3.67 17.17 -2.23
CA LYS A 291 -4.68 16.66 -3.16
C LYS A 291 -4.10 15.87 -4.34
N THR A 292 -2.79 15.75 -4.42
CA THR A 292 -2.15 14.94 -5.46
C THR A 292 -1.90 13.55 -4.92
N LEU A 293 -2.47 12.54 -5.57
CA LEU A 293 -2.18 11.14 -5.29
C LEU A 293 -0.95 10.72 -6.10
N PHE A 294 0.05 10.17 -5.42
CA PHE A 294 1.22 9.54 -6.03
C PHE A 294 1.07 8.03 -5.91
N ILE A 295 1.35 7.32 -7.01
CA ILE A 295 1.05 5.89 -7.14
C ILE A 295 2.32 5.19 -7.62
N THR A 296 2.74 4.11 -6.96
CA THR A 296 3.77 3.21 -7.48
C THR A 296 3.17 2.31 -8.56
N GLU A 297 3.70 2.40 -9.78
CA GLU A 297 3.54 1.37 -10.80
C GLU A 297 4.82 0.54 -10.78
N SER A 298 4.77 -0.55 -10.04
CA SER A 298 5.96 -1.26 -9.57
C SER A 298 6.72 -1.96 -10.68
N ALA A 299 6.02 -2.53 -11.67
CA ALA A 299 6.63 -3.32 -12.74
C ALA A 299 7.38 -2.44 -13.75
N SER A 300 6.91 -1.23 -14.03
CA SER A 300 7.61 -0.28 -14.90
C SER A 300 8.64 0.57 -14.16
N GLY A 301 8.65 0.53 -12.83
CA GLY A 301 9.49 1.40 -12.01
C GLY A 301 9.09 2.87 -12.14
N THR A 302 7.79 3.13 -12.19
CA THR A 302 7.25 4.48 -12.43
C THR A 302 6.46 4.96 -11.23
N ILE A 303 6.60 6.22 -10.90
CA ILE A 303 5.70 6.93 -10.00
C ILE A 303 4.72 7.72 -10.85
N LEU A 304 3.45 7.37 -10.74
CA LEU A 304 2.36 8.10 -11.37
C LEU A 304 1.80 9.14 -10.41
N ARG A 305 1.09 10.14 -10.94
CA ARG A 305 0.33 11.08 -10.12
C ARG A 305 -1.02 11.40 -10.74
N ALA A 306 -1.99 11.76 -9.89
CA ALA A 306 -3.32 12.22 -10.26
C ALA A 306 -3.81 13.28 -9.29
N ALA A 307 -4.51 14.29 -9.78
CA ALA A 307 -5.18 15.28 -8.94
C ALA A 307 -6.54 14.76 -8.46
N LEU A 308 -6.81 14.85 -7.17
CA LEU A 308 -8.06 14.43 -6.56
C LEU A 308 -8.86 15.65 -6.04
N PRO A 309 -10.20 15.55 -6.00
CA PRO A 309 -11.05 16.66 -5.52
C PRO A 309 -10.90 16.87 -4.01
N VAL A 310 -10.59 15.84 -3.24
CA VAL A 310 -10.46 15.83 -1.78
C VAL A 310 -9.01 15.62 -1.38
N ALA A 311 -8.56 16.31 -0.33
CA ALA A 311 -7.21 16.12 0.21
C ALA A 311 -7.08 14.78 0.95
N GLY A 312 -5.88 14.26 1.03
CA GLY A 312 -5.59 13.09 1.89
C GLY A 312 -5.69 13.41 3.38
N GLN A 313 -5.93 12.39 4.17
CA GLN A 313 -5.82 12.46 5.63
C GLN A 313 -4.42 12.98 6.02
N PRO A 314 -4.29 13.81 7.08
CA PRO A 314 -2.98 14.27 7.53
C PRO A 314 -2.03 13.13 7.85
N LEU A 315 -0.84 13.16 7.27
CA LEU A 315 0.19 12.15 7.51
C LEU A 315 0.81 12.34 8.90
N PHE A 316 1.17 11.25 9.57
CA PHE A 316 1.82 11.27 10.88
C PHE A 316 3.13 12.09 10.88
N ALA A 317 3.89 12.06 9.79
CA ALA A 317 5.09 12.86 9.61
C ALA A 317 4.85 14.39 9.62
N ARG A 318 3.60 14.82 9.44
CA ARG A 318 3.20 16.23 9.36
C ARG A 318 2.39 16.72 10.58
N GLN A 319 2.19 15.86 11.55
CA GLN A 319 1.45 16.19 12.80
C GLN A 319 2.33 16.79 13.89
#